data_7ddfb4b810a19e1e4e9f850048754352
#
_entry.id   7ddfb4b810a19e1e4e9f850048754352
#
_cell.length_a   1.000
_cell.length_b   1.000
_cell.length_c   1.000
_cell.angle_alpha   90.00
_cell.angle_beta   90.00
_cell.angle_gamma   90.00
#
_symmetry.space_group_name_H-M   'P 1'
#
loop_
_entity.id
_entity.type
_entity.pdbx_description
1 polymer ?
#
loop_
_entity_poly.entity_id
_entity_poly.type
_entity_poly.pdbx_seq_one_letter_code
_entity_poly.pdbx_strand_id
1 'polypeptide(L)'
;MIEKIKVLAADVDMTLSAKSSPLPEITIQALKELHNRNVKIGLATGREITETEKTKGMFWKLGFEFDFIIGINGGMIYDRNLDKTFTMDMMSIEEMKEVLTFLMPIIEEKKVSINVEGNQLRNVMNISDDLL
;
A
#
# COMPACT_ATOMS: atom_id res chain seq x y z
N MET A 1 14.88 15.62 21.81
CA MET A 1 14.00 16.61 21.13
C MET A 1 14.06 16.32 19.64
N ILE A 2 12.93 16.03 18.96
CA ILE A 2 12.93 15.83 17.50
C ILE A 2 13.03 17.22 16.88
N GLU A 3 14.21 17.58 16.41
CA GLU A 3 14.51 18.97 16.03
C GLU A 3 13.75 19.45 14.79
N LYS A 4 13.42 18.59 13.80
CA LYS A 4 12.57 18.96 12.65
C LYS A 4 12.14 17.72 11.86
N ILE A 5 10.86 17.41 11.88
CA ILE A 5 10.29 16.40 10.95
C ILE A 5 10.29 17.01 9.54
N LYS A 6 10.92 16.33 8.59
CA LYS A 6 10.92 16.73 7.16
C LYS A 6 10.04 15.83 6.30
N VAL A 7 9.89 14.58 6.73
CA VAL A 7 9.15 13.55 5.99
C VAL A 7 8.32 12.75 6.99
N LEU A 8 7.08 12.47 6.61
CA LEU A 8 6.17 11.57 7.30
C LEU A 8 5.73 10.51 6.30
N ALA A 9 5.95 9.24 6.60
CA ALA A 9 5.31 8.11 5.91
C ALA A 9 4.34 7.46 6.90
N ALA A 10 3.09 7.27 6.49
CA ALA A 10 2.07 6.70 7.34
C ALA A 10 1.42 5.48 6.67
N ASP A 11 1.21 4.43 7.45
CA ASP A 11 0.44 3.28 7.01
C ASP A 11 -1.06 3.63 6.91
N VAL A 12 -1.77 2.93 6.02
CA VAL A 12 -3.16 3.22 5.72
C VAL A 12 -4.10 2.43 6.61
N ASP A 13 -4.02 1.10 6.52
CA ASP A 13 -5.01 0.21 7.12
C ASP A 13 -4.79 0.06 8.62
N MET A 14 -5.83 0.31 9.40
CA MET A 14 -5.80 0.28 10.87
C MET A 14 -4.83 1.30 11.51
N THR A 15 -4.21 2.20 10.71
CA THR A 15 -3.35 3.28 11.19
C THR A 15 -3.98 4.64 10.89
N LEU A 16 -4.01 5.07 9.63
CA LEU A 16 -4.72 6.29 9.26
C LEU A 16 -6.23 6.08 9.16
N SER A 17 -6.66 4.93 8.67
CA SER A 17 -8.06 4.63 8.41
C SER A 17 -8.44 3.23 8.91
N ALA A 18 -9.52 3.14 9.66
CA ALA A 18 -10.14 1.86 10.02
C ALA A 18 -10.92 1.32 8.82
N LYS A 19 -10.47 0.25 8.18
CA LYS A 19 -11.17 -0.45 7.08
C LYS A 19 -11.70 0.48 5.98
N SER A 20 -10.84 1.34 5.43
CA SER A 20 -11.20 2.30 4.35
C SER A 20 -12.24 3.35 4.75
N SER A 21 -12.49 3.56 6.03
CA SER A 21 -13.34 4.63 6.54
C SER A 21 -12.75 6.01 6.23
N PRO A 22 -13.56 7.07 6.21
CA PRO A 22 -13.05 8.43 6.19
C PRO A 22 -12.07 8.67 7.35
N LEU A 23 -11.06 9.51 7.12
CA LEU A 23 -10.14 9.90 8.20
C LEU A 23 -10.90 10.65 9.30
N PRO A 24 -10.54 10.45 10.57
CA PRO A 24 -11.01 11.31 11.65
C PRO A 24 -10.60 12.78 11.39
N GLU A 25 -11.47 13.72 11.74
CA GLU A 25 -11.24 15.14 11.49
C GLU A 25 -9.92 15.63 12.14
N ILE A 26 -9.60 15.13 13.33
CA ILE A 26 -8.35 15.48 14.02
C ILE A 26 -7.12 15.03 13.23
N THR A 27 -7.19 13.89 12.55
CA THR A 27 -6.11 13.38 11.68
C THR A 27 -5.98 14.25 10.43
N ILE A 28 -7.10 14.64 9.83
CA ILE A 28 -7.13 15.55 8.68
C ILE A 28 -6.44 16.87 9.03
N GLN A 29 -6.80 17.46 10.17
CA GLN A 29 -6.23 18.71 10.66
C GLN A 29 -4.72 18.58 10.92
N ALA A 30 -4.28 17.51 11.56
CA ALA A 30 -2.88 17.26 11.85
C ALA A 30 -2.04 17.11 10.55
N LEU A 31 -2.55 16.37 9.55
CA LEU A 31 -1.89 16.23 8.26
C LEU A 31 -1.81 17.55 7.50
N LYS A 32 -2.88 18.36 7.52
CA LYS A 32 -2.88 19.71 6.93
C LYS A 32 -1.87 20.63 7.61
N GLU A 33 -1.76 20.57 8.92
CA GLU A 33 -0.78 21.38 9.65
C GLU A 33 0.66 21.00 9.31
N LEU A 34 0.96 19.69 9.20
CA LEU A 34 2.27 19.21 8.76
C LEU A 34 2.58 19.64 7.34
N HIS A 35 1.62 19.51 6.43
CA HIS A 35 1.76 19.95 5.04
C HIS A 35 2.07 21.46 4.96
N ASN A 36 1.35 22.28 5.72
CA ASN A 36 1.58 23.75 5.78
C ASN A 36 2.96 24.09 6.35
N ARG A 37 3.58 23.20 7.10
CA ARG A 37 4.97 23.33 7.60
C ARG A 37 6.01 22.78 6.62
N ASN A 38 5.62 22.48 5.38
CA ASN A 38 6.47 21.89 4.34
C ASN A 38 7.06 20.52 4.74
N VAL A 39 6.34 19.73 5.52
CA VAL A 39 6.67 18.33 5.75
C VAL A 39 6.20 17.54 4.52
N LYS A 40 7.07 16.74 3.94
CA LYS A 40 6.71 15.78 2.89
C LYS A 40 5.89 14.65 3.49
N ILE A 41 4.70 14.42 2.95
CA ILE A 41 3.78 13.44 3.50
C ILE A 41 3.51 12.36 2.45
N GLY A 42 3.74 11.12 2.83
CA GLY A 42 3.49 9.96 1.99
C GLY A 42 2.78 8.82 2.70
N LEU A 43 2.38 7.84 1.93
CA LEU A 43 1.82 6.58 2.42
C LEU A 43 2.85 5.46 2.35
N ALA A 44 2.78 4.53 3.30
CA ALA A 44 3.53 3.27 3.28
C ALA A 44 2.52 2.15 3.55
N THR A 45 2.23 1.31 2.55
CA THR A 45 1.12 0.36 2.62
C THR A 45 1.48 -0.97 1.94
N GLY A 46 0.83 -2.05 2.37
CA GLY A 46 0.87 -3.33 1.66
C GLY A 46 0.07 -3.34 0.36
N ARG A 47 -0.74 -2.30 0.08
CA ARG A 47 -1.57 -2.23 -1.12
C ARG A 47 -0.75 -1.92 -2.37
N GLU A 48 -1.23 -2.39 -3.53
CA GLU A 48 -0.72 -1.94 -4.82
C GLU A 48 -1.03 -0.45 -5.04
N ILE A 49 -0.12 0.26 -5.71
CA ILE A 49 -0.30 1.68 -6.04
C ILE A 49 -1.17 1.81 -7.28
N THR A 50 -2.45 2.04 -7.08
CA THR A 50 -3.43 2.32 -8.12
C THR A 50 -3.76 3.81 -8.16
N GLU A 51 -4.58 4.24 -9.12
CA GLU A 51 -5.07 5.62 -9.16
C GLU A 51 -5.87 5.99 -7.90
N THR A 52 -6.52 5.03 -7.25
CA THR A 52 -7.23 5.25 -5.98
C THR A 52 -6.25 5.65 -4.87
N GLU A 53 -5.10 5.00 -4.77
CA GLU A 53 -4.08 5.37 -3.78
C GLU A 53 -3.44 6.72 -4.12
N LYS A 54 -3.18 7.00 -5.40
CA LYS A 54 -2.60 8.28 -5.85
C LYS A 54 -3.50 9.47 -5.55
N THR A 55 -4.83 9.29 -5.63
CA THR A 55 -5.83 10.35 -5.41
C THR A 55 -6.45 10.33 -4.01
N LYS A 56 -5.89 9.55 -3.11
CA LYS A 56 -6.46 9.32 -1.77
C LYS A 56 -6.49 10.59 -0.91
N GLY A 57 -5.56 11.50 -1.11
CA GLY A 57 -5.53 12.79 -0.42
C GLY A 57 -6.80 13.61 -0.66
N MET A 58 -7.26 13.66 -1.91
CA MET A 58 -8.52 14.36 -2.24
C MET A 58 -9.73 13.60 -1.74
N PHE A 59 -9.75 12.26 -1.86
CA PHE A 59 -10.81 11.42 -1.30
C PHE A 59 -10.98 11.67 0.21
N TRP A 60 -9.88 11.81 0.93
CA TRP A 60 -9.89 12.12 2.37
C TRP A 60 -10.04 13.61 2.69
N LYS A 61 -10.30 14.46 1.69
CA LYS A 61 -10.51 15.90 1.86
C LYS A 61 -9.33 16.64 2.51
N LEU A 62 -8.11 16.17 2.24
CA LEU A 62 -6.90 16.84 2.74
C LEU A 62 -6.66 18.17 2.04
N GLY A 63 -7.13 18.35 0.80
CA GLY A 63 -6.85 19.51 -0.04
C GLY A 63 -5.47 19.45 -0.70
N PHE A 64 -4.75 18.36 -0.54
CA PHE A 64 -3.50 18.04 -1.20
C PHE A 64 -3.41 16.53 -1.42
N GLU A 65 -2.54 16.11 -2.32
CA GLU A 65 -2.22 14.70 -2.52
C GLU A 65 -0.88 14.35 -1.86
N PHE A 66 -0.65 13.08 -1.56
CA PHE A 66 0.58 12.61 -0.96
C PHE A 66 1.78 12.83 -1.87
N ASP A 67 2.91 13.27 -1.32
CA ASP A 67 4.15 13.52 -2.07
C ASP A 67 4.75 12.23 -2.64
N PHE A 68 4.57 11.10 -1.95
CA PHE A 68 5.05 9.78 -2.36
C PHE A 68 4.17 8.68 -1.79
N ILE A 69 4.22 7.50 -2.42
CA ILE A 69 3.54 6.30 -1.92
C ILE A 69 4.52 5.13 -2.02
N ILE A 70 4.70 4.40 -0.93
CA ILE A 70 5.40 3.13 -0.88
C ILE A 70 4.33 2.05 -0.82
N GLY A 71 4.20 1.26 -1.87
CA GLY A 71 3.21 0.19 -2.01
C GLY A 71 3.84 -1.20 -2.03
N ILE A 72 3.00 -2.22 -1.93
CA ILE A 72 3.41 -3.64 -1.91
C ILE A 72 4.58 -3.85 -0.92
N ASN A 73 4.44 -3.33 0.31
CA ASN A 73 5.48 -3.44 1.36
C ASN A 73 6.90 -3.01 0.89
N GLY A 74 6.99 -2.05 -0.03
CA GLY A 74 8.26 -1.57 -0.59
C GLY A 74 8.54 -2.05 -2.01
N GLY A 75 7.72 -2.93 -2.59
CA GLY A 75 7.86 -3.41 -3.96
C GLY A 75 7.56 -2.36 -5.03
N MET A 76 6.83 -1.29 -4.67
CA MET A 76 6.52 -0.17 -5.55
C MET A 76 6.73 1.15 -4.84
N ILE A 77 7.22 2.17 -5.57
CA ILE A 77 7.36 3.53 -5.06
C ILE A 77 6.81 4.49 -6.12
N TYR A 78 5.83 5.29 -5.74
CA TYR A 78 5.33 6.39 -6.56
C TYR A 78 5.92 7.70 -6.06
N ASP A 79 6.52 8.47 -6.95
CA ASP A 79 6.96 9.84 -6.73
C ASP A 79 6.04 10.81 -7.48
N ARG A 80 5.32 11.62 -6.74
CA ARG A 80 4.38 12.59 -7.31
C ARG A 80 5.07 13.66 -8.14
N ASN A 81 6.25 14.13 -7.74
CA ASN A 81 6.93 15.19 -8.47
C ASN A 81 7.36 14.74 -9.87
N LEU A 82 7.67 13.46 -10.02
CA LEU A 82 8.03 12.84 -11.29
C LEU A 82 6.82 12.25 -12.01
N ASP A 83 5.67 12.16 -11.34
CA ASP A 83 4.49 11.40 -11.76
C ASP A 83 4.87 9.99 -12.26
N LYS A 84 5.71 9.32 -11.48
CA LYS A 84 6.29 8.04 -11.89
C LYS A 84 6.22 7.01 -10.79
N THR A 85 5.82 5.79 -11.17
CA THR A 85 5.92 4.62 -10.32
C THR A 85 7.16 3.81 -10.69
N PHE A 86 7.99 3.53 -9.69
CA PHE A 86 9.13 2.64 -9.77
C PHE A 86 8.72 1.30 -9.18
N THR A 87 9.05 0.23 -9.88
CA THR A 87 8.85 -1.14 -9.39
C THR A 87 10.22 -1.68 -8.98
N MET A 88 10.30 -2.22 -7.78
CA MET A 88 11.51 -2.90 -7.29
C MET A 88 11.52 -4.34 -7.81
N ASP A 89 12.59 -5.06 -7.56
CA ASP A 89 12.78 -6.43 -8.05
C ASP A 89 11.55 -7.30 -7.75
N MET A 90 10.84 -7.64 -8.82
CA MET A 90 9.68 -8.53 -8.78
C MET A 90 10.16 -9.95 -8.98
N MET A 91 9.51 -10.90 -8.31
CA MET A 91 9.74 -12.32 -8.56
C MET A 91 9.47 -12.65 -10.03
N SER A 92 10.39 -13.32 -10.69
CA SER A 92 10.20 -13.82 -12.06
C SER A 92 9.13 -14.92 -12.09
N ILE A 93 8.61 -15.19 -13.28
CA ILE A 93 7.63 -16.29 -13.47
C ILE A 93 8.25 -17.63 -13.08
N GLU A 94 9.51 -17.83 -13.37
CA GLU A 94 10.27 -19.04 -13.05
C GLU A 94 10.40 -19.23 -11.54
N GLU A 95 10.84 -18.19 -10.83
CA GLU A 95 10.92 -18.20 -9.36
C GLU A 95 9.54 -18.43 -8.72
N MET A 96 8.49 -17.78 -9.24
CA MET A 96 7.14 -17.99 -8.75
C MET A 96 6.66 -19.43 -8.93
N LYS A 97 6.94 -20.05 -10.10
CA LYS A 97 6.62 -21.46 -10.34
C LYS A 97 7.35 -22.39 -9.39
N GLU A 98 8.62 -22.12 -9.12
CA GLU A 98 9.42 -22.90 -8.18
C GLU A 98 8.85 -22.82 -6.76
N VAL A 99 8.54 -21.61 -6.27
CA VAL A 99 7.90 -21.40 -4.97
C VAL A 99 6.54 -22.09 -4.89
N LEU A 100 5.68 -21.93 -5.89
CA LEU A 100 4.36 -22.55 -5.91
C LEU A 100 4.47 -24.08 -5.96
N THR A 101 5.39 -24.64 -6.74
CA THR A 101 5.64 -26.10 -6.78
C THR A 101 6.05 -26.64 -5.42
N PHE A 102 6.92 -25.91 -4.72
CA PHE A 102 7.35 -26.27 -3.36
C PHE A 102 6.19 -26.22 -2.35
N LEU A 103 5.30 -25.24 -2.49
CA LEU A 103 4.18 -25.03 -1.57
C LEU A 103 2.95 -25.90 -1.87
N MET A 104 2.80 -26.47 -3.08
CA MET A 104 1.62 -27.24 -3.47
C MET A 104 1.23 -28.34 -2.47
N PRO A 105 2.13 -29.18 -1.94
CA PRO A 105 1.76 -30.21 -0.97
C PRO A 105 1.15 -29.61 0.31
N ILE A 106 1.66 -28.45 0.75
CA ILE A 106 1.15 -27.75 1.94
C ILE A 106 -0.23 -27.15 1.67
N ILE A 107 -0.41 -26.56 0.48
CA ILE A 107 -1.70 -25.98 0.05
C ILE A 107 -2.79 -27.05 0.05
N GLU A 108 -2.49 -28.21 -0.54
CA GLU A 108 -3.43 -29.32 -0.66
C GLU A 108 -3.75 -29.94 0.72
N GLU A 109 -2.71 -30.19 1.53
CA GLU A 109 -2.87 -30.81 2.86
C GLU A 109 -3.61 -29.88 3.85
N LYS A 110 -3.21 -28.60 3.90
CA LYS A 110 -3.69 -27.65 4.91
C LYS A 110 -4.86 -26.80 4.44
N LYS A 111 -5.30 -26.96 3.18
CA LYS A 111 -6.36 -26.14 2.57
C LYS A 111 -6.12 -24.61 2.72
N VAL A 112 -4.86 -24.19 2.62
CA VAL A 112 -4.49 -22.78 2.66
C VAL A 112 -4.64 -22.15 1.28
N SER A 113 -4.93 -20.86 1.24
CA SER A 113 -4.98 -20.08 0.01
C SER A 113 -3.69 -19.31 -0.19
N ILE A 114 -3.21 -19.23 -1.43
CA ILE A 114 -2.12 -18.36 -1.81
C ILE A 114 -2.67 -17.24 -2.68
N ASN A 115 -2.34 -16.02 -2.31
CA ASN A 115 -2.65 -14.83 -3.09
C ASN A 115 -1.38 -14.36 -3.80
N VAL A 116 -1.48 -14.16 -5.11
CA VAL A 116 -0.44 -13.50 -5.91
C VAL A 116 -1.02 -12.18 -6.40
N GLU A 117 -0.39 -11.09 -6.01
CA GLU A 117 -0.81 -9.74 -6.42
C GLU A 117 0.06 -9.27 -7.58
N GLY A 118 -0.55 -8.68 -8.60
CA GLY A 118 0.13 -8.09 -9.73
C GLY A 118 -0.86 -7.63 -10.81
N ASN A 119 -0.46 -6.62 -11.57
CA ASN A 119 -1.26 -6.05 -12.66
C ASN A 119 -2.68 -5.63 -12.24
N GLN A 120 -2.83 -5.09 -11.03
CA GLN A 120 -4.12 -4.67 -10.44
C GLN A 120 -5.12 -5.85 -10.24
N LEU A 121 -4.64 -7.07 -10.29
CA LEU A 121 -5.43 -8.28 -10.08
C LEU A 121 -4.85 -9.09 -8.93
N ARG A 122 -5.74 -9.61 -8.11
CA ARG A 122 -5.39 -10.60 -7.11
C ARG A 122 -5.75 -11.99 -7.65
N ASN A 123 -4.74 -12.82 -7.88
CA ASN A 123 -4.92 -14.21 -8.26
C ASN A 123 -4.88 -15.07 -7.01
N VAL A 124 -5.92 -15.88 -6.81
CA VAL A 124 -6.06 -16.73 -5.64
C VAL A 124 -6.04 -18.19 -6.08
N MET A 125 -5.18 -19.00 -5.46
CA MET A 125 -5.21 -20.45 -5.57
C MET A 125 -5.86 -21.03 -4.30
N ASN A 126 -6.76 -21.98 -4.45
CA ASN A 126 -7.57 -22.56 -3.38
C ASN A 126 -8.38 -21.50 -2.60
N ILE A 127 -9.57 -21.23 -3.07
CA ILE A 127 -10.50 -20.35 -2.36
C ILE A 127 -11.03 -21.12 -1.14
N SER A 128 -10.69 -20.66 0.06
CA SER A 128 -11.33 -21.11 1.29
C SER A 128 -12.56 -20.27 1.60
N ASP A 129 -13.51 -20.83 2.35
CA ASP A 129 -14.75 -20.11 2.75
C ASP A 129 -14.45 -18.80 3.51
N ASP A 130 -13.25 -18.66 4.09
CA ASP A 130 -12.81 -17.46 4.80
C ASP A 130 -12.46 -16.28 3.86
N LEU A 131 -12.44 -16.50 2.53
CA LEU A 131 -12.13 -15.46 1.53
C LEU A 131 -13.38 -14.97 0.77
N LEU A 132 -14.52 -15.56 1.02
CA LEU A 132 -15.83 -15.16 0.47
C LEU A 132 -16.59 -14.29 1.47
#